data_a95a1cf775d1c7ed8afcabd0d8732c11
#
_entry.id   a95a1cf775d1c7ed8afcabd0d8732c11
#
_cell.length_a   1.000
_cell.length_b   1.000
_cell.length_c   1.000
_cell.angle_alpha   90.00
_cell.angle_beta   90.00
_cell.angle_gamma   90.00
#
_symmetry.space_group_name_H-M   'P 1'
#
loop_
_entity.id
_entity.type
_entity.pdbx_description
1 polymer ?
#
loop_
_entity_poly.entity_id
_entity_poly.type
_entity_poly.pdbx_seq_one_letter_code
_entity_poly.pdbx_strand_id
1 'polypeptide(L)'
;ETGNLVSFDQKEFLNSTFVKKYWDARIFGNTFLEGGANKGFIKTGVVQVGMGISLSPVNIIRHTNTSKAGVQEGKNSGLAPMAHRVVEHGVYCIPFYVNPNYADKSGWTADDIELLKLLIPYAYDLNRSAIRTDVRIRHAWYIEHKNILGSCPEYLLIEALTPERIGDQEEPSK
;
A
#
# COMPACT_ATOMS: atom_id res chain seq x y z
N GLU A 1 28.40 0.09 -9.86
CA GLU A 1 28.95 1.26 -9.15
C GLU A 1 28.79 0.99 -7.67
N THR A 2 29.88 0.61 -7.01
CA THR A 2 29.95 0.49 -5.56
C THR A 2 29.93 1.91 -4.98
N GLY A 3 28.76 2.47 -4.81
CA GLY A 3 28.59 3.74 -4.11
C GLY A 3 29.13 3.61 -2.69
N ASN A 4 29.97 4.51 -2.26
CA ASN A 4 30.41 4.64 -0.89
C ASN A 4 29.18 4.68 0.02
N LEU A 5 29.13 3.73 0.95
CA LEU A 5 28.11 3.65 1.97
C LEU A 5 28.22 4.89 2.86
N VAL A 6 27.33 5.84 2.63
CA VAL A 6 27.26 7.05 3.47
C VAL A 6 26.46 6.70 4.70
N SER A 7 27.02 6.92 5.88
CA SER A 7 26.27 6.86 7.15
C SER A 7 25.30 8.03 7.17
N PHE A 8 23.98 7.73 7.10
CA PHE A 8 22.97 8.78 7.23
C PHE A 8 22.61 8.99 8.70
N ASP A 9 22.93 10.15 9.24
CA ASP A 9 22.24 10.66 10.42
C ASP A 9 20.79 10.99 10.06
N GLN A 10 19.87 10.88 11.02
CA GLN A 10 18.45 11.17 10.81
C GLN A 10 18.22 12.59 10.26
N LYS A 11 19.01 13.58 10.71
CA LYS A 11 18.94 14.95 10.19
C LYS A 11 19.43 15.06 8.75
N GLU A 12 20.50 14.34 8.41
CA GLU A 12 21.00 14.29 7.04
C GLU A 12 20.02 13.60 6.10
N PHE A 13 19.32 12.55 6.60
CA PHE A 13 18.31 11.86 5.83
C PHE A 13 17.13 12.77 5.49
N LEU A 14 16.60 13.51 6.47
CA LEU A 14 15.47 14.44 6.27
C LEU A 14 15.81 15.55 5.27
N ASN A 15 17.05 15.97 5.24
CA ASN A 15 17.54 16.98 4.29
C ASN A 15 18.07 16.38 2.97
N SER A 16 18.08 15.06 2.88
CA SER A 16 18.65 14.36 1.73
C SER A 16 17.85 14.59 0.45
N THR A 17 18.55 14.51 -0.67
CA THR A 17 17.94 14.53 -2.01
C THR A 17 16.91 13.40 -2.17
N PHE A 18 17.11 12.27 -1.47
CA PHE A 18 16.19 11.14 -1.49
C PHE A 18 14.82 11.52 -0.94
N VAL A 19 14.74 12.09 0.28
CA VAL A 19 13.45 12.50 0.87
C VAL A 19 12.76 13.56 0.03
N LYS A 20 13.51 14.49 -0.54
CA LYS A 20 12.97 15.52 -1.44
C LYS A 20 12.41 14.93 -2.73
N LYS A 21 13.06 13.90 -3.26
CA LYS A 21 12.72 13.30 -4.55
C LYS A 21 11.57 12.28 -4.45
N TYR A 22 11.54 11.47 -3.40
CA TYR A 22 10.62 10.34 -3.29
C TYR A 22 9.45 10.66 -2.35
N TRP A 23 8.33 11.01 -2.95
CA TRP A 23 7.08 11.32 -2.26
C TRP A 23 6.55 10.14 -1.42
N ASP A 24 6.59 8.94 -1.95
CA ASP A 24 6.14 7.72 -1.29
C ASP A 24 6.94 7.43 0.00
N ALA A 25 8.23 7.71 0.00
CA ALA A 25 9.06 7.57 1.18
C ALA A 25 8.68 8.58 2.28
N ARG A 26 8.25 9.79 1.93
CA ARG A 26 7.74 10.78 2.91
C ARG A 26 6.41 10.34 3.50
N ILE A 27 5.52 9.83 2.67
CA ILE A 27 4.14 9.49 3.05
C ILE A 27 4.09 8.17 3.80
N PHE A 28 4.63 7.10 3.26
CA PHE A 28 4.50 5.74 3.80
C PHE A 28 5.70 5.30 4.65
N GLY A 29 6.79 6.02 4.57
CA GLY A 29 8.04 5.65 5.21
C GLY A 29 8.92 4.80 4.31
N ASN A 30 10.13 4.52 4.81
CA ASN A 30 11.11 3.76 4.09
C ASN A 30 11.97 2.91 5.02
N THR A 31 12.41 1.76 4.49
CA THR A 31 13.35 0.87 5.16
C THR A 31 14.63 0.82 4.37
N PHE A 32 15.73 1.26 4.95
CA PHE A 32 17.07 1.11 4.36
C PHE A 32 17.66 -0.22 4.80
N LEU A 33 17.77 -1.14 3.87
CA LEU A 33 18.35 -2.47 4.10
C LEU A 33 19.83 -2.53 3.73
N GLU A 34 20.31 -1.59 2.94
CA GLU A 34 21.67 -1.58 2.41
C GLU A 34 22.58 -0.69 3.24
N GLY A 35 23.68 -1.27 3.70
CA GLY A 35 24.86 -0.58 4.19
C GLY A 35 25.08 -0.54 5.70
N GLY A 36 26.14 -1.15 6.11
CA GLY A 36 26.98 -1.02 7.30
C GLY A 36 26.32 -0.53 8.61
N ALA A 37 26.59 0.69 8.97
CA ALA A 37 26.15 1.27 10.25
C ALA A 37 24.63 1.57 10.35
N ASN A 38 23.91 1.58 9.23
CA ASN A 38 22.48 1.92 9.17
C ASN A 38 21.56 0.71 9.02
N LYS A 39 22.06 -0.48 9.33
CA LYS A 39 21.25 -1.70 9.34
C LYS A 39 20.06 -1.55 10.27
N GLY A 40 18.86 -1.57 9.71
CA GLY A 40 17.63 -1.52 10.48
C GLY A 40 17.06 -0.11 10.71
N PHE A 41 17.54 0.89 10.00
CA PHE A 41 16.90 2.21 10.03
C PHE A 41 15.56 2.16 9.31
N ILE A 42 14.48 2.08 10.07
CA ILE A 42 13.11 2.14 9.59
C ILE A 42 12.57 3.52 9.90
N LYS A 43 12.17 4.24 8.86
CA LYS A 43 11.48 5.50 9.00
C LYS A 43 9.99 5.29 8.80
N THR A 44 9.20 5.62 9.79
CA THR A 44 7.75 5.59 9.72
C THR A 44 7.26 6.86 9.03
N GLY A 45 6.45 6.69 7.98
CA GLY A 45 5.77 7.80 7.32
C GLY A 45 4.57 8.29 8.11
N VAL A 46 3.91 9.33 7.61
CA VAL A 46 2.73 9.92 8.24
C VAL A 46 1.45 9.13 7.96
N VAL A 47 1.43 8.33 6.90
CA VAL A 47 0.29 7.52 6.50
C VAL A 47 0.51 6.08 6.92
N GLN A 48 -0.40 5.56 7.72
CA GLN A 48 -0.48 4.14 8.05
C GLN A 48 -1.70 3.55 7.35
N VAL A 49 -1.47 2.51 6.56
CA VAL A 49 -2.54 1.77 5.89
C VAL A 49 -2.89 0.54 6.71
N GLY A 50 -4.14 0.44 7.09
CA GLY A 50 -4.66 -0.71 7.83
C GLY A 50 -4.87 -1.92 6.93
N MET A 51 -5.25 -3.02 7.55
CA MET A 51 -5.55 -4.25 6.82
C MET A 51 -6.87 -4.10 6.06
N GLY A 52 -6.88 -4.49 4.79
CA GLY A 52 -8.10 -4.60 4.01
C GLY A 52 -8.90 -5.83 4.43
N ILE A 53 -10.10 -5.61 4.96
CA ILE A 53 -10.99 -6.68 5.41
C ILE A 53 -12.14 -6.80 4.40
N SER A 54 -12.40 -8.02 3.94
CA SER A 54 -13.54 -8.29 3.08
C SER A 54 -14.85 -8.18 3.86
N LEU A 55 -15.82 -7.48 3.27
CA LEU A 55 -17.16 -7.29 3.84
C LEU A 55 -18.05 -8.53 3.73
N SER A 56 -17.62 -9.52 2.95
CA SER A 56 -18.30 -10.81 2.80
C SER A 56 -17.28 -11.94 2.63
N PRO A 57 -17.66 -13.20 2.83
CA PRO A 57 -16.81 -14.33 2.53
C PRO A 57 -16.31 -14.27 1.08
N VAL A 58 -15.05 -14.62 0.86
CA VAL A 58 -14.42 -14.61 -0.46
C VAL A 58 -14.17 -16.02 -0.95
N ASN A 59 -14.37 -16.24 -2.25
CA ASN A 59 -13.97 -17.47 -2.92
C ASN A 59 -12.56 -17.33 -3.48
N ILE A 60 -11.69 -18.30 -3.19
CA ILE A 60 -10.30 -18.30 -3.66
C ILE A 60 -10.18 -19.33 -4.78
N ILE A 61 -9.90 -18.86 -5.98
CA ILE A 61 -9.67 -19.69 -7.14
C ILE A 61 -8.16 -19.93 -7.30
N ARG A 62 -7.81 -21.14 -7.67
CA ARG A 62 -6.45 -21.50 -8.02
C ARG A 62 -6.30 -21.58 -9.53
N HIS A 63 -5.51 -20.69 -10.09
CA HIS A 63 -5.07 -20.77 -11.48
C HIS A 63 -3.68 -21.37 -11.54
N THR A 64 -3.55 -22.43 -12.32
CA THR A 64 -2.24 -23.02 -12.65
C THR A 64 -1.93 -22.74 -14.11
N ASN A 65 -0.77 -22.20 -14.36
CA ASN A 65 -0.25 -21.99 -15.70
C ASN A 65 1.14 -22.58 -15.79
N THR A 66 1.47 -23.11 -16.97
CA THR A 66 2.79 -23.66 -17.24
C THR A 66 3.44 -22.79 -18.29
N SER A 67 4.49 -22.09 -17.91
CA SER A 67 5.29 -21.31 -18.86
C SER A 67 6.47 -22.16 -19.30
N LYS A 68 6.71 -22.24 -20.61
CA LYS A 68 8.02 -22.70 -21.12
C LYS A 68 9.02 -21.57 -20.75
N ALA A 69 9.71 -21.75 -19.65
CA ALA A 69 10.86 -20.90 -19.35
C ALA A 69 11.93 -21.08 -20.42
N GLY A 70 12.62 -20.00 -20.77
CA GLY A 70 13.75 -20.06 -21.71
C GLY A 70 14.74 -21.15 -21.25
N VAL A 71 15.29 -21.85 -22.24
CA VAL A 71 16.23 -22.94 -22.01
C VAL A 71 17.52 -22.31 -21.44
N GLN A 72 17.90 -22.70 -20.24
CA GLN A 72 19.25 -22.41 -19.74
C GLN A 72 20.26 -23.16 -20.59
N GLU A 73 21.41 -22.54 -20.83
CA GLU A 73 22.51 -23.14 -21.58
C GLU A 73 22.83 -24.56 -21.03
N GLY A 74 22.75 -25.56 -21.91
CA GLY A 74 22.93 -26.96 -21.52
C GLY A 74 21.68 -27.75 -21.09
N LYS A 75 20.48 -27.15 -21.13
CA LYS A 75 19.21 -27.86 -20.85
C LYS A 75 18.27 -27.82 -22.05
N ASN A 76 17.75 -28.98 -22.43
CA ASN A 76 16.86 -29.11 -23.59
C ASN A 76 15.40 -28.69 -23.33
N SER A 77 14.98 -28.48 -22.10
CA SER A 77 13.64 -28.01 -21.75
C SER A 77 13.60 -27.42 -20.36
N GLY A 78 12.92 -26.30 -20.20
CA GLY A 78 12.59 -25.72 -18.90
C GLY A 78 11.06 -25.61 -18.76
N LEU A 79 10.52 -26.15 -17.68
CA LEU A 79 9.11 -26.01 -17.33
C LEU A 79 9.04 -25.30 -15.99
N ALA A 80 8.49 -24.09 -15.96
CA ALA A 80 8.23 -23.38 -14.71
C ALA A 80 6.71 -23.41 -14.44
N PRO A 81 6.24 -24.26 -13.52
CA PRO A 81 4.85 -24.23 -13.11
C PRO A 81 4.60 -22.93 -12.29
N MET A 82 3.63 -22.16 -12.72
CA MET A 82 3.15 -21.00 -11.98
C MET A 82 1.78 -21.31 -11.42
N ALA A 83 1.61 -21.12 -10.13
CA ALA A 83 0.32 -21.24 -9.47
C ALA A 83 -0.03 -19.93 -8.77
N HIS A 84 -1.17 -19.37 -9.14
CA HIS A 84 -1.72 -18.17 -8.51
C HIS A 84 -2.98 -18.55 -7.74
N ARG A 85 -3.13 -17.98 -6.55
CA ARG A 85 -4.39 -17.97 -5.83
C ARG A 85 -4.94 -16.57 -5.92
N VAL A 86 -6.14 -16.43 -6.43
CA VAL A 86 -6.81 -15.14 -6.61
C VAL A 86 -8.18 -15.18 -5.97
N VAL A 87 -8.60 -14.06 -5.42
CA VAL A 87 -9.98 -13.88 -4.98
C VAL A 87 -10.82 -13.63 -6.22
N GLU A 88 -11.87 -14.44 -6.40
CA GLU A 88 -12.76 -14.31 -7.55
C GLU A 88 -13.50 -12.98 -7.55
N HIS A 89 -14.05 -12.63 -6.39
CA HIS A 89 -14.71 -11.37 -6.15
C HIS A 89 -14.63 -11.01 -4.67
N GLY A 90 -14.53 -9.72 -4.33
CA GLY A 90 -14.56 -9.25 -2.96
C GLY A 90 -14.66 -7.73 -2.89
N VAL A 91 -15.35 -7.26 -1.86
CA VAL A 91 -15.42 -5.85 -1.51
C VAL A 91 -14.66 -5.67 -0.20
N TYR A 92 -13.68 -4.79 -0.19
CA TYR A 92 -12.79 -4.58 0.95
C TYR A 92 -12.93 -3.18 1.49
N CYS A 93 -12.99 -3.06 2.82
CA CYS A 93 -12.81 -1.80 3.51
C CYS A 93 -11.37 -1.71 4.00
N ILE A 94 -10.68 -0.63 3.64
CA ILE A 94 -9.28 -0.42 3.99
C ILE A 94 -9.18 0.92 4.71
N PRO A 95 -9.05 0.95 6.04
CA PRO A 95 -8.82 2.18 6.77
C PRO A 95 -7.38 2.65 6.55
N PHE A 96 -7.17 3.95 6.50
CA PHE A 96 -5.86 4.55 6.54
C PHE A 96 -5.86 5.81 7.41
N TYR A 97 -4.74 6.11 8.00
CA TYR A 97 -4.60 7.18 8.98
C TYR A 97 -3.46 8.09 8.59
N VAL A 98 -3.69 9.38 8.65
CA VAL A 98 -2.65 10.40 8.53
C VAL A 98 -2.32 10.90 9.93
N ASN A 99 -1.16 10.53 10.46
CA ASN A 99 -0.74 10.87 11.80
C ASN A 99 0.26 12.03 11.79
N PRO A 100 -0.15 13.24 12.17
CA PRO A 100 0.71 14.42 12.15
C PRO A 100 1.90 14.34 13.11
N ASN A 101 1.85 13.47 14.13
CA ASN A 101 2.96 13.30 15.08
C ASN A 101 4.24 12.73 14.44
N TYR A 102 4.13 12.17 13.23
CA TYR A 102 5.28 11.71 12.47
C TYR A 102 5.84 12.77 11.50
N ALA A 103 5.27 13.97 11.49
CA ALA A 103 5.65 15.02 10.56
C ALA A 103 7.16 15.34 10.60
N ASP A 104 7.68 15.62 11.77
CA ASP A 104 9.10 15.96 11.97
C ASP A 104 10.06 14.84 11.57
N LYS A 105 9.58 13.59 11.59
CA LYS A 105 10.37 12.41 11.28
C LYS A 105 10.31 12.02 9.80
N SER A 106 9.24 12.40 9.10
CA SER A 106 9.02 11.98 7.72
C SER A 106 9.40 13.04 6.69
N GLY A 107 9.39 14.33 7.07
CA GLY A 107 9.63 15.44 6.16
C GLY A 107 8.50 15.65 5.13
N TRP A 108 7.27 15.20 5.46
CA TRP A 108 6.09 15.43 4.63
C TRP A 108 5.66 16.89 4.61
N THR A 109 4.89 17.26 3.61
CA THR A 109 4.27 18.58 3.49
C THR A 109 2.77 18.45 3.31
N ALA A 110 2.00 19.53 3.50
CA ALA A 110 0.56 19.52 3.23
C ALA A 110 0.24 19.14 1.78
N ASP A 111 1.07 19.57 0.84
CA ASP A 111 0.92 19.23 -0.58
C ASP A 111 1.04 17.73 -0.84
N ASP A 112 1.82 17.01 -0.03
CA ASP A 112 1.94 15.55 -0.13
C ASP A 112 0.63 14.84 0.21
N ILE A 113 -0.14 15.39 1.16
CA ILE A 113 -1.47 14.84 1.52
C ILE A 113 -2.51 15.21 0.47
N GLU A 114 -2.46 16.41 -0.09
CA GLU A 114 -3.34 16.78 -1.20
C GLU A 114 -3.08 15.89 -2.43
N LEU A 115 -1.82 15.60 -2.70
CA LEU A 115 -1.45 14.65 -3.76
C LEU A 115 -1.96 13.24 -3.45
N LEU A 116 -1.86 12.77 -2.19
CA LEU A 116 -2.41 11.47 -1.79
C LEU A 116 -3.91 11.39 -2.05
N LYS A 117 -4.68 12.43 -1.62
CA LYS A 117 -6.13 12.49 -1.85
C LYS A 117 -6.47 12.43 -3.34
N LEU A 118 -5.69 13.10 -4.17
CA LEU A 118 -5.87 13.07 -5.62
C LEU A 118 -5.58 11.70 -6.23
N LEU A 119 -4.56 10.99 -5.74
CA LEU A 119 -4.09 9.74 -6.33
C LEU A 119 -4.85 8.50 -5.87
N ILE A 120 -5.41 8.49 -4.65
CA ILE A 120 -6.11 7.32 -4.10
C ILE A 120 -7.19 6.78 -5.05
N PRO A 121 -8.09 7.59 -5.62
CA PRO A 121 -9.14 7.06 -6.51
C PRO A 121 -8.59 6.29 -7.72
N TYR A 122 -7.38 6.59 -8.14
CA TYR A 122 -6.72 6.00 -9.31
C TYR A 122 -5.66 4.94 -8.97
N ALA A 123 -5.53 4.55 -7.69
CA ALA A 123 -4.43 3.73 -7.20
C ALA A 123 -4.28 2.39 -7.96
N TYR A 124 -5.36 1.82 -8.46
CA TYR A 124 -5.35 0.56 -9.20
C TYR A 124 -5.47 0.71 -10.71
N ASP A 125 -5.87 1.86 -11.23
CA ASP A 125 -6.14 2.03 -12.67
C ASP A 125 -4.89 1.88 -13.52
N LEU A 126 -3.74 2.28 -12.98
CA LEU A 126 -2.44 2.18 -13.65
C LEU A 126 -1.62 0.93 -13.27
N ASN A 127 -2.11 0.13 -12.30
CA ASN A 127 -1.40 -1.04 -11.76
C ASN A 127 -2.09 -2.36 -12.07
N ARG A 128 -2.62 -2.49 -13.26
CA ARG A 128 -3.26 -3.74 -13.70
C ARG A 128 -2.22 -4.84 -13.93
N SER A 129 -2.59 -6.06 -13.58
CA SER A 129 -1.78 -7.24 -13.84
C SER A 129 -2.69 -8.43 -14.17
N ALA A 130 -2.11 -9.51 -14.66
CA ALA A 130 -2.87 -10.72 -15.03
C ALA A 130 -3.74 -11.28 -13.89
N ILE A 131 -3.34 -11.07 -12.63
CA ILE A 131 -4.08 -11.50 -11.44
C ILE A 131 -4.87 -10.37 -10.77
N ARG A 132 -4.79 -9.15 -11.29
CA ARG A 132 -5.45 -7.94 -10.79
C ARG A 132 -6.00 -7.14 -11.96
N THR A 133 -6.84 -7.79 -12.76
CA THR A 133 -7.38 -7.20 -13.99
C THR A 133 -8.47 -6.17 -13.73
N ASP A 134 -9.25 -6.36 -12.66
CA ASP A 134 -10.42 -5.54 -12.36
C ASP A 134 -10.49 -5.17 -10.86
N VAL A 135 -9.43 -4.58 -10.35
CA VAL A 135 -9.42 -3.98 -9.01
C VAL A 135 -9.70 -2.49 -9.15
N ARG A 136 -10.64 -1.96 -8.39
CA ARG A 136 -11.08 -0.57 -8.46
C ARG A 136 -11.33 0.01 -7.07
N ILE A 137 -11.03 1.28 -6.91
CA ILE A 137 -11.54 2.05 -5.77
C ILE A 137 -12.99 2.43 -6.08
N ARG A 138 -13.92 1.95 -5.26
CA ARG A 138 -15.35 2.27 -5.39
C ARG A 138 -15.68 3.59 -4.73
N HIS A 139 -15.17 3.78 -3.53
CA HIS A 139 -15.34 4.98 -2.73
C HIS A 139 -14.07 5.27 -1.95
N ALA A 140 -13.78 6.53 -1.72
CA ALA A 140 -12.74 6.99 -0.82
C ALA A 140 -13.28 8.17 -0.01
N TRP A 141 -13.16 8.11 1.30
CA TRP A 141 -13.54 9.20 2.19
C TRP A 141 -12.31 9.71 2.90
N TYR A 142 -12.17 11.02 2.91
CA TYR A 142 -11.15 11.69 3.69
C TYR A 142 -11.83 12.52 4.78
N ILE A 143 -11.45 12.28 6.03
CA ILE A 143 -12.00 12.96 7.18
C ILE A 143 -10.88 13.74 7.83
N GLU A 144 -11.05 15.05 7.93
CA GLU A 144 -10.14 15.94 8.60
C GLU A 144 -10.67 16.29 9.99
N HIS A 145 -9.84 16.04 10.99
CA HIS A 145 -10.16 16.39 12.37
C HIS A 145 -9.72 17.81 12.69
N LYS A 146 -10.50 18.52 13.51
CA LYS A 146 -10.22 19.91 13.89
C LYS A 146 -8.97 20.04 14.77
N ASN A 147 -8.52 18.96 15.39
CA ASN A 147 -7.34 18.95 16.24
C ASN A 147 -6.67 17.56 16.22
N ILE A 148 -5.45 17.49 16.71
CA ILE A 148 -4.62 16.27 16.70
C ILE A 148 -5.14 15.13 17.57
N LEU A 149 -6.07 15.39 18.48
CA LEU A 149 -6.69 14.37 19.33
C LEU A 149 -7.90 13.71 18.65
N GLY A 150 -8.28 14.20 17.47
CA GLY A 150 -9.44 13.74 16.75
C GLY A 150 -10.74 14.43 17.21
N SER A 151 -11.81 14.26 16.46
CA SER A 151 -13.13 14.83 16.75
C SER A 151 -14.08 13.82 17.37
N CYS A 152 -13.83 12.53 17.16
CA CYS A 152 -14.57 11.40 17.70
C CYS A 152 -13.70 10.14 17.65
N PRO A 153 -14.10 9.05 18.33
CA PRO A 153 -13.42 7.76 18.22
C PRO A 153 -13.42 7.24 16.78
N GLU A 154 -12.27 6.80 16.31
CA GLU A 154 -12.06 6.36 14.91
C GLU A 154 -12.97 5.21 14.50
N TYR A 155 -13.23 4.27 15.43
CA TYR A 155 -14.07 3.11 15.14
C TYR A 155 -15.50 3.52 14.74
N LEU A 156 -16.06 4.59 15.32
CA LEU A 156 -17.39 5.11 14.95
C LEU A 156 -17.41 5.63 13.51
N LEU A 157 -16.31 6.24 13.05
CA LEU A 157 -16.20 6.70 11.68
C LEU A 157 -16.10 5.51 10.72
N ILE A 158 -15.30 4.50 11.07
CA ILE A 158 -15.16 3.28 10.28
C ILE A 158 -16.50 2.56 10.16
N GLU A 159 -17.21 2.37 11.28
CA GLU A 159 -18.55 1.75 11.29
C GLU A 159 -19.53 2.54 10.43
N ALA A 160 -19.58 3.86 10.57
CA ALA A 160 -20.51 4.69 9.82
C ALA A 160 -20.24 4.70 8.30
N LEU A 161 -19.00 4.47 7.88
CA LEU A 161 -18.60 4.49 6.48
C LEU A 161 -18.43 3.09 5.87
N THR A 162 -18.42 2.05 6.69
CA THR A 162 -18.34 0.68 6.19
C THR A 162 -19.65 0.30 5.52
N PRO A 163 -19.63 -0.09 4.23
CA PRO A 163 -20.84 -0.50 3.53
C PRO A 163 -21.49 -1.70 4.20
N GLU A 164 -22.79 -1.66 4.35
CA GLU A 164 -23.57 -2.78 4.86
C GLU A 164 -24.00 -3.69 3.72
N ARG A 165 -24.10 -4.98 4.04
CA ARG A 165 -24.60 -5.98 3.12
C ARG A 165 -26.13 -5.84 3.00
N ILE A 166 -26.64 -5.81 1.79
CA ILE A 166 -28.09 -5.76 1.55
C ILE A 166 -28.63 -7.19 1.48
N GLY A 167 -29.41 -7.59 2.51
CA GLY A 167 -30.08 -8.87 2.57
C GLY A 167 -29.14 -10.06 2.85
N ASP A 168 -29.69 -11.27 2.76
CA ASP A 168 -29.01 -12.54 3.02
C ASP A 168 -28.24 -13.09 1.79
N GLN A 169 -27.88 -12.25 0.84
CA GLN A 169 -27.12 -12.70 -0.31
C GLN A 169 -25.73 -13.15 0.13
N GLU A 170 -25.42 -14.42 -0.08
CA GLU A 170 -24.08 -14.98 0.18
C GLU A 170 -23.06 -14.46 -0.81
N GLU A 171 -23.49 -14.07 -2.01
CA GLU A 171 -22.62 -13.51 -3.03
C GLU A 171 -22.43 -12.00 -2.83
N PRO A 172 -21.21 -11.49 -3.03
CA PRO A 172 -20.95 -10.05 -3.00
C PRO A 172 -21.76 -9.37 -4.10
N SER A 173 -22.38 -8.24 -3.79
CA SER A 173 -23.09 -7.43 -4.78
C SER A 173 -22.13 -6.96 -5.87
N LYS A 174 -22.48 -7.25 -7.11
CA LYS A 174 -21.77 -6.75 -8.29
C LYS A 174 -21.90 -5.24 -8.42
#